data_0ab84f4574de1753d9403b33a1d7f307
#
_entry.id   0ab84f4574de1753d9403b33a1d7f307
#
_cell.length_a   1.000
_cell.length_b   1.000
_cell.length_c   1.000
_cell.angle_alpha   90.00
_cell.angle_beta   90.00
_cell.angle_gamma   90.00
#
_symmetry.space_group_name_H-M   'P 1'
#
loop_
_entity.id
_entity.type
_entity.pdbx_description
1 polymer ?
#
loop_
_entity_poly.entity_id
_entity_poly.type
_entity_poly.pdbx_seq_one_letter_code
_entity_poly.pdbx_strand_id
1 'polypeptide(L)'
;LKNRNISSKHILSILSQTPQSVVLYDKNGKRQIICDLKDAQETTYNIDIFKTEAKNCDCLCLCNINFSREMLPIAKELNKLIVTDVHVISSLDDEYNRDFMQYADILFMSNENLGNAKSFVKETAKRFGNSIIVVGMGFQGSLLYTKSDDSFTELPIYKTRKAVNTIGAGDALLSAFTHFYTNGCSPKDSLKLASIFASYKIGDKSASSGFLTEPELLKLAENI
;
A
#
# COMPACT_ATOMS: atom_id res chain seq x y z
N LEU A 1 -9.76 14.42 8.46
CA LEU A 1 -10.78 13.65 7.73
C LEU A 1 -11.91 14.55 7.26
N LYS A 2 -12.62 15.27 8.16
CA LYS A 2 -13.76 16.14 7.80
C LYS A 2 -13.43 17.14 6.68
N ASN A 3 -12.26 17.80 6.73
CA ASN A 3 -11.82 18.74 5.70
C ASN A 3 -11.53 18.13 4.32
N ARG A 4 -11.64 16.81 4.19
CA ARG A 4 -11.41 16.05 2.95
C ARG A 4 -12.59 15.14 2.60
N ASN A 5 -13.76 15.38 3.18
CA ASN A 5 -14.98 14.61 2.98
C ASN A 5 -14.82 13.09 3.26
N ILE A 6 -13.90 12.72 4.15
CA ILE A 6 -13.71 11.34 4.57
C ILE A 6 -14.59 11.09 5.78
N SER A 7 -15.49 10.12 5.67
CA SER A 7 -16.35 9.71 6.78
C SER A 7 -15.53 9.16 7.94
N SER A 8 -15.86 9.61 9.15
CA SER A 8 -15.29 9.05 10.40
C SER A 8 -16.26 8.10 11.12
N LYS A 9 -17.37 7.76 10.49
CA LYS A 9 -18.44 6.94 11.09
C LYS A 9 -17.93 5.61 11.67
N HIS A 10 -16.95 5.00 11.01
CA HIS A 10 -16.41 3.70 11.38
C HIS A 10 -15.03 3.76 12.02
N ILE A 11 -14.60 4.96 12.46
CA ILE A 11 -13.39 5.12 13.27
C ILE A 11 -13.79 4.96 14.73
N LEU A 12 -13.36 3.86 15.32
CA LEU A 12 -13.67 3.52 16.70
C LEU A 12 -12.55 4.01 17.62
N SER A 13 -12.88 4.80 18.64
CA SER A 13 -11.93 5.24 19.68
C SER A 13 -11.95 4.23 20.82
N ILE A 14 -11.40 3.03 20.60
CA ILE A 14 -11.44 1.90 21.53
C ILE A 14 -10.06 1.54 22.12
N LEU A 15 -9.00 2.09 21.56
CA LEU A 15 -7.65 1.90 22.10
C LEU A 15 -7.45 2.72 23.38
N SER A 16 -6.66 2.19 24.32
CA SER A 16 -6.29 2.91 25.54
C SER A 16 -5.45 4.15 25.24
N GLN A 17 -4.58 4.06 24.25
CA GLN A 17 -3.73 5.14 23.76
C GLN A 17 -3.54 5.02 22.25
N THR A 18 -3.33 6.16 21.60
CA THR A 18 -2.98 6.19 20.18
C THR A 18 -1.57 5.59 19.96
N PRO A 19 -1.39 4.64 19.03
CA PRO A 19 -0.08 4.16 18.61
C PRO A 19 0.84 5.31 18.17
N GLN A 20 2.12 5.17 18.44
CA GLN A 20 3.13 6.19 18.15
C GLN A 20 4.32 5.56 17.43
N SER A 21 4.94 6.33 16.54
CA SER A 21 6.17 5.91 15.87
C SER A 21 7.21 7.03 15.94
N VAL A 22 8.45 6.62 16.22
CA VAL A 22 9.62 7.50 16.16
C VAL A 22 10.41 7.14 14.92
N VAL A 23 10.69 8.14 14.08
CA VAL A 23 11.49 7.96 12.86
C VAL A 23 12.83 8.64 13.07
N LEU A 24 13.88 7.82 13.12
CA LEU A 24 15.26 8.28 13.22
C LEU A 24 15.89 8.31 11.82
N TYR A 25 16.65 9.36 11.53
CA TYR A 25 17.41 9.49 10.30
C TYR A 25 18.90 9.56 10.61
N ASP A 26 19.69 8.79 9.88
CA ASP A 26 21.14 8.95 9.91
C ASP A 26 21.59 10.12 9.01
N LYS A 27 22.89 10.43 9.05
CA LYS A 27 23.49 11.50 8.23
C LYS A 27 23.35 11.31 6.72
N ASN A 28 23.07 10.08 6.26
CA ASN A 28 22.89 9.72 4.85
C ASN A 28 21.41 9.69 4.45
N GLY A 29 20.49 10.02 5.39
CA GLY A 29 19.05 9.97 5.17
C GLY A 29 18.44 8.56 5.27
N LYS A 30 19.21 7.54 5.68
CA LYS A 30 18.67 6.22 5.98
C LYS A 30 17.82 6.31 7.25
N ARG A 31 16.61 5.76 7.17
CA ARG A 31 15.65 5.83 8.28
C ARG A 31 15.60 4.51 9.06
N GLN A 32 15.33 4.63 10.34
CA GLN A 32 14.91 3.56 11.23
C GLN A 32 13.59 3.99 11.87
N ILE A 33 12.59 3.11 11.83
CA ILE A 33 11.28 3.36 12.42
C ILE A 33 11.14 2.46 13.65
N ILE A 34 10.80 3.08 14.77
CA ILE A 34 10.49 2.38 16.04
C ILE A 34 9.02 2.63 16.32
N CYS A 35 8.21 1.57 16.29
CA CYS A 35 6.78 1.63 16.52
C CYS A 35 6.44 1.19 17.94
N ASP A 36 5.66 1.99 18.63
CA ASP A 36 4.98 1.63 19.87
C ASP A 36 3.48 1.51 19.55
N LEU A 37 3.04 0.30 19.32
CA LEU A 37 1.68 0.00 18.86
C LEU A 37 0.64 0.00 19.99
N LYS A 38 1.09 0.15 21.26
CA LYS A 38 0.21 0.09 22.43
C LYS A 38 -0.62 -1.21 22.41
N ASP A 39 -1.91 -1.11 22.69
CA ASP A 39 -2.86 -2.22 22.66
C ASP A 39 -3.50 -2.49 21.27
N ALA A 40 -2.98 -1.85 20.20
CA ALA A 40 -3.53 -2.02 18.85
C ALA A 40 -3.32 -3.44 18.29
N GLN A 41 -2.30 -4.17 18.76
CA GLN A 41 -2.05 -5.55 18.31
C GLN A 41 -3.02 -6.56 18.92
N GLU A 42 -3.54 -6.28 20.11
CA GLU A 42 -4.48 -7.13 20.85
C GLU A 42 -5.94 -6.72 20.65
N THR A 43 -6.15 -5.52 20.10
CA THR A 43 -7.51 -4.98 19.90
C THR A 43 -8.07 -5.45 18.56
N THR A 44 -9.26 -6.03 18.60
CA THR A 44 -10.01 -6.43 17.40
C THR A 44 -10.99 -5.35 16.96
N TYR A 45 -11.25 -5.27 15.67
CA TYR A 45 -12.29 -4.41 15.11
C TYR A 45 -13.65 -5.14 15.15
N ASN A 46 -14.73 -4.38 15.21
CA ASN A 46 -16.08 -4.97 15.16
C ASN A 46 -16.35 -5.59 13.77
N ILE A 47 -16.38 -6.91 13.72
CA ILE A 47 -16.54 -7.68 12.48
C ILE A 47 -17.92 -7.52 11.84
N ASP A 48 -18.98 -7.28 12.61
CA ASP A 48 -20.32 -7.08 12.06
C ASP A 48 -20.44 -5.73 11.34
N ILE A 49 -19.78 -4.69 11.88
CA ILE A 49 -19.64 -3.40 11.18
C ILE A 49 -18.88 -3.63 9.88
N PHE A 50 -17.71 -4.32 9.94
CA PHE A 50 -16.92 -4.61 8.74
C PHE A 50 -17.73 -5.36 7.69
N LYS A 51 -18.40 -6.46 8.04
CA LYS A 51 -19.23 -7.25 7.12
C LYS A 51 -20.33 -6.42 6.44
N THR A 52 -20.95 -5.53 7.20
CA THR A 52 -22.03 -4.68 6.70
C THR A 52 -21.50 -3.69 5.65
N GLU A 53 -20.40 -3.02 5.96
CA GLU A 53 -19.84 -2.00 5.07
C GLU A 53 -19.09 -2.62 3.87
N ALA A 54 -18.38 -3.72 4.07
CA ALA A 54 -17.65 -4.42 3.01
C ALA A 54 -18.55 -4.90 1.86
N LYS A 55 -19.83 -5.23 2.13
CA LYS A 55 -20.79 -5.59 1.08
C LYS A 55 -20.96 -4.48 0.04
N ASN A 56 -20.87 -3.23 0.46
CA ASN A 56 -21.08 -2.04 -0.35
C ASN A 56 -19.77 -1.49 -0.99
N CYS A 57 -18.66 -2.19 -0.81
CA CYS A 57 -17.37 -1.80 -1.38
C CYS A 57 -16.99 -2.73 -2.53
N ASP A 58 -16.35 -2.20 -3.57
CA ASP A 58 -15.80 -3.00 -4.68
C ASP A 58 -14.40 -3.51 -4.35
N CYS A 59 -13.66 -2.76 -3.55
CA CYS A 59 -12.29 -3.03 -3.16
C CYS A 59 -12.07 -2.75 -1.67
N LEU A 60 -11.25 -3.57 -1.03
CA LEU A 60 -10.90 -3.47 0.38
C LEU A 60 -9.37 -3.39 0.53
N CYS A 61 -8.88 -2.26 1.04
CA CYS A 61 -7.47 -2.10 1.40
C CYS A 61 -7.27 -2.61 2.84
N LEU A 62 -6.77 -3.82 2.98
CA LEU A 62 -6.53 -4.48 4.27
C LEU A 62 -5.01 -4.61 4.49
N CYS A 63 -4.39 -3.52 4.97
CA CYS A 63 -2.96 -3.49 5.24
C CYS A 63 -2.60 -4.31 6.49
N ASN A 64 -1.31 -4.64 6.64
CA ASN A 64 -0.79 -5.60 7.61
C ASN A 64 -0.78 -5.12 9.07
N ILE A 65 -1.92 -4.64 9.54
CA ILE A 65 -2.17 -4.35 10.97
C ILE A 65 -3.03 -5.48 11.54
N ASN A 66 -2.70 -5.95 12.75
CA ASN A 66 -3.31 -7.18 13.29
C ASN A 66 -4.84 -7.14 13.36
N PHE A 67 -5.46 -6.01 13.67
CA PHE A 67 -6.92 -5.89 13.71
C PHE A 67 -7.62 -6.13 12.35
N SER A 68 -6.91 -5.98 11.22
CA SER A 68 -7.46 -6.28 9.90
C SER A 68 -7.32 -7.74 9.49
N ARG A 69 -6.58 -8.56 10.23
CA ARG A 69 -6.34 -9.98 9.92
C ARG A 69 -7.64 -10.79 9.85
N GLU A 70 -8.52 -10.62 10.82
CA GLU A 70 -9.82 -11.32 10.86
C GLU A 70 -10.75 -10.91 9.70
N MET A 71 -10.49 -9.76 9.08
CA MET A 71 -11.26 -9.27 7.94
C MET A 71 -10.90 -9.98 6.62
N LEU A 72 -9.67 -10.52 6.51
CA LEU A 72 -9.17 -11.13 5.28
C LEU A 72 -10.03 -12.29 4.76
N PRO A 73 -10.32 -13.34 5.55
CA PRO A 73 -11.18 -14.44 5.10
C PRO A 73 -12.58 -13.95 4.75
N ILE A 74 -13.13 -13.01 5.51
CA ILE A 74 -14.47 -12.45 5.28
C ILE A 74 -14.52 -11.68 3.96
N ALA A 75 -13.50 -10.88 3.67
CA ALA A 75 -13.39 -10.17 2.40
C ALA A 75 -13.36 -11.15 1.21
N LYS A 76 -12.65 -12.27 1.37
CA LYS A 76 -12.59 -13.34 0.36
C LYS A 76 -13.93 -14.04 0.18
N GLU A 77 -14.64 -14.38 1.26
CA GLU A 77 -16.00 -14.94 1.20
C GLU A 77 -16.99 -14.01 0.51
N LEU A 78 -16.84 -12.69 0.68
CA LEU A 78 -17.64 -11.66 0.02
C LEU A 78 -17.20 -11.40 -1.44
N ASN A 79 -16.21 -12.14 -1.96
CA ASN A 79 -15.65 -11.97 -3.31
C ASN A 79 -15.19 -10.52 -3.60
N LYS A 80 -14.61 -9.86 -2.61
CA LYS A 80 -14.08 -8.49 -2.77
C LYS A 80 -12.63 -8.51 -3.24
N LEU A 81 -12.27 -7.53 -4.05
CA LEU A 81 -10.88 -7.28 -4.40
C LEU A 81 -10.10 -6.86 -3.14
N ILE A 82 -9.07 -7.61 -2.77
CA ILE A 82 -8.24 -7.35 -1.59
C ILE A 82 -6.91 -6.76 -2.02
N VAL A 83 -6.62 -5.55 -1.56
CA VAL A 83 -5.34 -4.87 -1.73
C VAL A 83 -4.62 -4.80 -0.40
N THR A 84 -3.35 -5.19 -0.37
CA THR A 84 -2.55 -5.24 0.85
C THR A 84 -1.15 -4.67 0.60
N ASP A 85 -0.59 -3.97 1.59
CA ASP A 85 0.84 -3.65 1.65
C ASP A 85 1.47 -4.38 2.85
N VAL A 86 2.48 -5.20 2.58
CA VAL A 86 3.28 -5.88 3.61
C VAL A 86 4.57 -5.13 3.94
N HIS A 87 4.77 -3.97 3.36
CA HIS A 87 5.92 -3.09 3.59
C HIS A 87 7.27 -3.77 3.29
N VAL A 88 8.13 -3.86 4.28
CA VAL A 88 9.45 -4.49 4.18
C VAL A 88 9.33 -5.96 4.59
N ILE A 89 9.68 -6.85 3.67
CA ILE A 89 9.65 -8.29 3.89
C ILE A 89 10.95 -8.92 3.37
N SER A 90 11.39 -9.99 3.98
CA SER A 90 12.61 -10.72 3.58
C SER A 90 12.38 -12.21 3.35
N SER A 91 11.25 -12.75 3.76
CA SER A 91 10.93 -14.17 3.65
C SER A 91 9.45 -14.40 3.37
N LEU A 92 9.13 -15.40 2.56
CA LEU A 92 7.76 -15.88 2.36
C LEU A 92 7.23 -16.70 3.56
N ASP A 93 8.12 -17.06 4.47
CA ASP A 93 7.79 -17.77 5.72
C ASP A 93 7.63 -16.80 6.90
N ASP A 94 7.52 -15.48 6.63
CA ASP A 94 7.19 -14.48 7.63
C ASP A 94 5.80 -14.76 8.20
N GLU A 95 5.76 -15.25 9.44
CA GLU A 95 4.52 -15.69 10.10
C GLU A 95 3.52 -14.56 10.26
N TYR A 96 4.00 -13.33 10.47
CA TYR A 96 3.12 -12.17 10.63
C TYR A 96 2.45 -11.77 9.31
N ASN A 97 3.20 -11.77 8.21
CA ASN A 97 2.71 -11.27 6.91
C ASN A 97 2.11 -12.37 6.02
N ARG A 98 2.25 -13.65 6.37
CA ARG A 98 1.80 -14.77 5.54
C ARG A 98 0.33 -14.69 5.16
N ASP A 99 -0.55 -14.41 6.12
CA ASP A 99 -1.99 -14.33 5.86
C ASP A 99 -2.31 -13.15 4.93
N PHE A 100 -1.68 -12.00 5.14
CA PHE A 100 -1.84 -10.84 4.28
C PHE A 100 -1.40 -11.12 2.84
N MET A 101 -0.26 -11.82 2.65
CA MET A 101 0.17 -12.25 1.32
C MET A 101 -0.79 -13.26 0.69
N GLN A 102 -1.32 -14.18 1.49
CA GLN A 102 -2.19 -15.27 1.02
C GLN A 102 -3.56 -14.76 0.53
N TYR A 103 -4.13 -13.77 1.21
CA TYR A 103 -5.46 -13.27 0.87
C TYR A 103 -5.45 -12.12 -0.15
N ALA A 104 -4.33 -11.46 -0.35
CA ALA A 104 -4.23 -10.33 -1.28
C ALA A 104 -4.39 -10.76 -2.74
N ASP A 105 -5.28 -10.10 -3.46
CA ASP A 105 -5.34 -10.17 -4.92
C ASP A 105 -4.29 -9.24 -5.54
N ILE A 106 -4.10 -8.05 -4.94
CA ILE A 106 -3.07 -7.08 -5.29
C ILE A 106 -2.17 -6.87 -4.06
N LEU A 107 -0.90 -7.18 -4.22
CA LEU A 107 0.08 -7.14 -3.13
C LEU A 107 1.14 -6.07 -3.38
N PHE A 108 1.33 -5.19 -2.40
CA PHE A 108 2.40 -4.20 -2.38
C PHE A 108 3.50 -4.63 -1.40
N MET A 109 4.74 -4.30 -1.73
CA MET A 109 5.91 -4.49 -0.86
C MET A 109 7.04 -3.54 -1.23
N SER A 110 8.03 -3.42 -0.35
CA SER A 110 9.27 -2.69 -0.60
C SER A 110 10.39 -3.65 -1.00
N ASN A 111 11.30 -3.23 -1.87
CA ASN A 111 12.49 -4.01 -2.23
C ASN A 111 13.59 -4.00 -1.17
N GLU A 112 13.40 -3.31 -0.04
CA GLU A 112 14.47 -2.97 0.91
C GLU A 112 15.26 -4.20 1.42
N ASN A 113 14.60 -5.38 1.52
CA ASN A 113 15.24 -6.62 1.99
C ASN A 113 15.03 -7.81 1.05
N LEU A 114 14.64 -7.59 -0.21
CA LEU A 114 14.25 -8.70 -1.10
C LEU A 114 15.42 -9.40 -1.83
N GLY A 115 16.64 -8.87 -1.78
CA GLY A 115 17.72 -9.39 -2.62
C GLY A 115 17.37 -9.27 -4.12
N ASN A 116 16.93 -10.35 -4.77
CA ASN A 116 16.42 -10.30 -6.14
C ASN A 116 14.89 -10.17 -6.14
N ALA A 117 14.40 -8.96 -6.39
CA ALA A 117 12.96 -8.65 -6.35
C ALA A 117 12.14 -9.49 -7.35
N LYS A 118 12.62 -9.70 -8.59
CA LYS A 118 11.88 -10.50 -9.59
C LYS A 118 11.72 -11.96 -9.17
N SER A 119 12.79 -12.56 -8.65
CA SER A 119 12.75 -13.95 -8.15
C SER A 119 11.78 -14.08 -6.97
N PHE A 120 11.87 -13.17 -6.01
CA PHE A 120 10.99 -13.15 -4.85
C PHE A 120 9.52 -12.99 -5.25
N VAL A 121 9.21 -12.07 -6.16
CA VAL A 121 7.86 -11.83 -6.68
C VAL A 121 7.30 -13.06 -7.40
N LYS A 122 8.11 -13.72 -8.23
CA LYS A 122 7.69 -14.98 -8.89
C LYS A 122 7.33 -16.06 -7.88
N GLU A 123 8.14 -16.22 -6.86
CA GLU A 123 7.91 -17.20 -5.82
C GLU A 123 6.68 -16.87 -4.98
N THR A 124 6.48 -15.58 -4.67
CA THR A 124 5.28 -15.05 -4.02
C THR A 124 4.02 -15.38 -4.82
N ALA A 125 4.00 -15.01 -6.10
CA ALA A 125 2.86 -15.26 -6.99
C ALA A 125 2.56 -16.75 -7.16
N LYS A 126 3.61 -17.59 -7.24
CA LYS A 126 3.46 -19.05 -7.31
C LYS A 126 2.86 -19.62 -6.02
N ARG A 127 3.31 -19.13 -4.85
CA ARG A 127 2.90 -19.67 -3.56
C ARG A 127 1.51 -19.20 -3.13
N PHE A 128 1.21 -17.93 -3.31
CA PHE A 128 0.00 -17.30 -2.78
C PHE A 128 -1.06 -17.00 -3.85
N GLY A 129 -0.67 -16.95 -5.11
CA GLY A 129 -1.64 -16.79 -6.20
C GLY A 129 -2.03 -15.37 -6.53
N ASN A 130 -1.35 -14.35 -5.97
CA ASN A 130 -1.63 -12.95 -6.21
C ASN A 130 -1.72 -12.60 -7.70
N SER A 131 -2.73 -11.86 -8.09
CA SER A 131 -2.97 -11.45 -9.49
C SER A 131 -2.02 -10.35 -9.94
N ILE A 132 -1.71 -9.44 -9.04
CA ILE A 132 -0.81 -8.30 -9.26
C ILE A 132 0.12 -8.17 -8.06
N ILE A 133 1.41 -7.95 -8.31
CA ILE A 133 2.37 -7.61 -7.26
C ILE A 133 3.12 -6.34 -7.68
N VAL A 134 3.14 -5.36 -6.78
CA VAL A 134 3.86 -4.09 -6.97
C VAL A 134 4.99 -4.00 -5.94
N VAL A 135 6.20 -3.77 -6.42
CA VAL A 135 7.36 -3.54 -5.56
C VAL A 135 7.83 -2.10 -5.70
N GLY A 136 7.78 -1.35 -4.60
CA GLY A 136 8.40 -0.04 -4.51
C GLY A 136 9.92 -0.20 -4.39
N MET A 137 10.69 0.39 -5.32
CA MET A 137 12.14 0.27 -5.35
C MET A 137 12.87 1.59 -5.02
N GLY A 138 12.17 2.49 -4.34
CA GLY A 138 12.73 3.78 -3.94
C GLY A 138 13.25 4.58 -5.14
N PHE A 139 14.51 4.97 -5.12
CA PHE A 139 15.13 5.73 -6.23
C PHE A 139 15.38 4.91 -7.51
N GLN A 140 15.12 3.63 -7.49
CA GLN A 140 15.20 2.77 -8.68
C GLN A 140 13.86 2.69 -9.43
N GLY A 141 12.79 3.31 -8.88
CA GLY A 141 11.46 3.30 -9.49
C GLY A 141 10.54 2.23 -8.88
N SER A 142 9.86 1.47 -9.72
CA SER A 142 8.91 0.43 -9.29
C SER A 142 8.89 -0.75 -10.25
N LEU A 143 8.56 -1.93 -9.71
CA LEU A 143 8.39 -3.18 -10.45
C LEU A 143 6.94 -3.64 -10.30
N LEU A 144 6.32 -3.97 -11.43
CA LEU A 144 5.00 -4.58 -11.52
C LEU A 144 5.14 -6.00 -12.01
N TYR A 145 4.45 -6.92 -11.39
CA TYR A 145 4.19 -8.26 -11.91
C TYR A 145 2.70 -8.44 -12.15
N THR A 146 2.36 -8.99 -13.30
CA THR A 146 0.98 -9.31 -13.69
C THR A 146 0.89 -10.80 -13.98
N LYS A 147 0.04 -11.52 -13.24
CA LYS A 147 -0.09 -12.98 -13.33
C LYS A 147 -0.75 -13.43 -14.63
N SER A 148 -1.69 -12.63 -15.18
CA SER A 148 -2.46 -12.99 -16.37
C SER A 148 -1.60 -13.30 -17.60
N ASP A 149 -0.49 -12.61 -17.74
CA ASP A 149 0.47 -12.74 -18.85
C ASP A 149 1.87 -13.14 -18.37
N ASP A 150 2.01 -13.42 -17.08
CA ASP A 150 3.24 -13.80 -16.40
C ASP A 150 4.40 -12.83 -16.67
N SER A 151 4.10 -11.53 -16.74
CA SER A 151 5.03 -10.50 -17.17
C SER A 151 5.51 -9.58 -16.04
N PHE A 152 6.68 -8.98 -16.29
CA PHE A 152 7.22 -7.89 -15.47
C PHE A 152 7.26 -6.59 -16.25
N THR A 153 6.85 -5.51 -15.60
CA THR A 153 7.04 -4.13 -16.08
C THR A 153 7.85 -3.35 -15.07
N GLU A 154 8.95 -2.77 -15.50
CA GLU A 154 9.73 -1.83 -14.69
C GLU A 154 9.39 -0.41 -15.09
N LEU A 155 9.11 0.44 -14.11
CA LEU A 155 8.91 1.87 -14.33
C LEU A 155 10.03 2.66 -13.65
N PRO A 156 10.57 3.67 -14.33
CA PRO A 156 11.60 4.52 -13.78
C PRO A 156 11.06 5.39 -12.65
N ILE A 157 11.96 6.06 -11.94
CA ILE A 157 11.56 7.14 -11.05
C ILE A 157 11.07 8.34 -11.86
N TYR A 158 9.95 8.90 -11.46
CA TYR A 158 9.44 10.17 -11.96
C TYR A 158 9.90 11.31 -11.04
N LYS A 159 10.51 12.35 -11.59
CA LYS A 159 10.99 13.51 -10.82
C LYS A 159 10.00 14.66 -11.00
N THR A 160 9.05 14.79 -10.10
CA THR A 160 8.02 15.84 -10.16
C THR A 160 8.44 17.11 -9.43
N ARG A 161 9.03 16.95 -8.24
CA ARG A 161 9.59 18.04 -7.42
C ARG A 161 10.66 17.51 -6.48
N LYS A 162 11.39 18.40 -5.79
CA LYS A 162 12.44 18.01 -4.84
C LYS A 162 11.83 17.19 -3.69
N ALA A 163 12.40 16.02 -3.43
CA ALA A 163 12.01 15.19 -2.29
C ALA A 163 12.37 15.88 -0.96
N VAL A 164 11.42 15.90 -0.04
CA VAL A 164 11.54 16.48 1.31
C VAL A 164 11.37 15.40 2.37
N ASN A 165 10.35 14.52 2.21
CA ASN A 165 10.07 13.45 3.15
C ASN A 165 9.46 12.25 2.43
N THR A 166 10.10 11.09 2.54
CA THR A 166 9.65 9.84 1.89
C THR A 166 8.59 9.07 2.68
N ILE A 167 8.24 9.51 3.90
CA ILE A 167 7.17 8.87 4.69
C ILE A 167 5.84 9.00 3.96
N GLY A 168 5.11 7.87 3.84
CA GLY A 168 3.84 7.80 3.11
C GLY A 168 3.99 7.71 1.59
N ALA A 169 5.19 7.45 1.05
CA ALA A 169 5.38 7.20 -0.37
C ALA A 169 4.71 5.88 -0.80
N GLY A 170 4.84 4.82 0.01
CA GLY A 170 4.17 3.53 -0.20
C GLY A 170 2.65 3.67 -0.16
N ASP A 171 2.13 4.36 0.87
CA ASP A 171 0.68 4.62 0.99
C ASP A 171 0.14 5.41 -0.21
N ALA A 172 0.89 6.40 -0.70
CA ALA A 172 0.53 7.16 -1.89
C ALA A 172 0.55 6.30 -3.16
N LEU A 173 1.56 5.42 -3.29
CA LEU A 173 1.66 4.48 -4.41
C LEU A 173 0.47 3.50 -4.42
N LEU A 174 0.18 2.87 -3.27
CA LEU A 174 -0.93 1.94 -3.12
C LEU A 174 -2.27 2.62 -3.40
N SER A 175 -2.54 3.76 -2.77
CA SER A 175 -3.84 4.42 -2.87
C SER A 175 -4.12 4.91 -4.30
N ALA A 176 -3.15 5.54 -4.97
CA ALA A 176 -3.32 5.99 -6.34
C ALA A 176 -3.41 4.82 -7.33
N PHE A 177 -2.59 3.77 -7.17
CA PHE A 177 -2.71 2.55 -7.98
C PHE A 177 -4.11 1.95 -7.87
N THR A 178 -4.57 1.73 -6.63
CA THR A 178 -5.89 1.15 -6.38
C THR A 178 -7.00 1.98 -7.00
N HIS A 179 -6.93 3.31 -6.84
CA HIS A 179 -7.90 4.22 -7.43
C HIS A 179 -7.98 4.07 -8.96
N PHE A 180 -6.88 4.17 -9.69
CA PHE A 180 -6.90 4.08 -11.14
C PHE A 180 -7.23 2.67 -11.63
N TYR A 181 -6.72 1.64 -10.99
CA TYR A 181 -7.00 0.25 -11.35
C TYR A 181 -8.48 -0.10 -11.20
N THR A 182 -9.11 0.29 -10.09
CA THR A 182 -10.54 0.04 -9.86
C THR A 182 -11.45 0.89 -10.76
N ASN A 183 -10.92 1.97 -11.33
CA ASN A 183 -11.61 2.79 -12.35
C ASN A 183 -11.29 2.34 -13.79
N GLY A 184 -10.70 1.16 -13.99
CA GLY A 184 -10.55 0.52 -15.29
C GLY A 184 -9.27 0.81 -16.05
N CYS A 185 -8.30 1.48 -15.43
CA CYS A 185 -6.96 1.62 -16.03
C CYS A 185 -6.22 0.28 -16.03
N SER A 186 -5.34 0.08 -17.01
CA SER A 186 -4.46 -1.08 -17.02
C SER A 186 -3.53 -1.09 -15.79
N PRO A 187 -3.03 -2.26 -15.33
CA PRO A 187 -2.08 -2.30 -14.21
C PRO A 187 -0.84 -1.42 -14.44
N LYS A 188 -0.33 -1.39 -15.67
CA LYS A 188 0.82 -0.57 -16.06
C LYS A 188 0.52 0.94 -15.97
N ASP A 189 -0.61 1.38 -16.50
CA ASP A 189 -0.99 2.79 -16.48
C ASP A 189 -1.31 3.24 -15.05
N SER A 190 -1.99 2.38 -14.28
CA SER A 190 -2.25 2.62 -12.86
C SER A 190 -0.95 2.80 -12.07
N LEU A 191 0.07 1.96 -12.32
CA LEU A 191 1.38 2.09 -11.66
C LEU A 191 2.12 3.35 -12.12
N LYS A 192 2.03 3.73 -13.42
CA LYS A 192 2.62 4.98 -13.90
C LYS A 192 2.05 6.18 -13.16
N LEU A 193 0.74 6.31 -13.11
CA LEU A 193 0.06 7.42 -12.43
C LEU A 193 0.34 7.41 -10.92
N ALA A 194 0.33 6.24 -10.28
CA ALA A 194 0.65 6.08 -8.88
C ALA A 194 2.11 6.47 -8.56
N SER A 195 3.05 6.13 -9.43
CA SER A 195 4.47 6.49 -9.27
C SER A 195 4.69 8.00 -9.40
N ILE A 196 3.98 8.67 -10.32
CA ILE A 196 4.00 10.14 -10.46
C ILE A 196 3.39 10.78 -9.19
N PHE A 197 2.26 10.28 -8.72
CA PHE A 197 1.60 10.76 -7.51
C PHE A 197 2.50 10.61 -6.26
N ALA A 198 3.10 9.44 -6.05
CA ALA A 198 4.02 9.18 -4.94
C ALA A 198 5.26 10.09 -5.01
N SER A 199 5.82 10.30 -6.20
CA SER A 199 6.93 11.23 -6.43
C SER A 199 6.55 12.68 -6.09
N TYR A 200 5.34 13.10 -6.42
CA TYR A 200 4.86 14.43 -6.05
C TYR A 200 4.65 14.54 -4.54
N LYS A 201 4.04 13.55 -3.91
CA LYS A 201 3.75 13.51 -2.47
C LYS A 201 5.01 13.67 -1.63
N ILE A 202 6.10 13.01 -1.94
CA ILE A 202 7.35 13.07 -1.16
C ILE A 202 8.03 14.45 -1.17
N GLY A 203 7.62 15.38 -1.99
CA GLY A 203 8.03 16.78 -1.96
C GLY A 203 7.36 17.60 -0.84
N ASP A 204 6.55 16.97 0.01
CA ASP A 204 5.92 17.61 1.18
C ASP A 204 6.49 17.08 2.48
N LYS A 205 6.30 17.86 3.57
CA LYS A 205 6.86 17.55 4.91
C LYS A 205 6.12 16.46 5.65
N SER A 206 4.82 16.30 5.41
CA SER A 206 3.95 15.38 6.17
C SER A 206 3.58 14.15 5.35
N ALA A 207 3.36 13.00 6.03
CA ALA A 207 2.81 11.80 5.42
C ALA A 207 1.39 12.01 4.84
N SER A 208 0.61 12.93 5.42
CA SER A 208 -0.79 13.18 5.11
C SER A 208 -1.05 14.50 4.36
N SER A 209 -0.04 15.06 3.72
CA SER A 209 -0.15 16.29 2.93
C SER A 209 0.58 16.19 1.58
N GLY A 210 0.41 17.21 0.73
CA GLY A 210 1.06 17.26 -0.57
C GLY A 210 0.40 16.35 -1.61
N PHE A 211 -0.91 16.16 -1.53
CA PHE A 211 -1.67 15.36 -2.48
C PHE A 211 -2.19 16.21 -3.65
N LEU A 212 -2.23 15.60 -4.82
CA LEU A 212 -2.91 16.12 -6.00
C LEU A 212 -4.34 15.58 -6.05
N THR A 213 -5.22 16.36 -6.63
CA THR A 213 -6.49 15.84 -7.15
C THR A 213 -6.25 15.03 -8.41
N GLU A 214 -7.20 14.18 -8.81
CA GLU A 214 -7.08 13.40 -10.03
C GLU A 214 -6.83 14.27 -11.27
N PRO A 215 -7.58 15.37 -11.54
CA PRO A 215 -7.31 16.24 -12.69
C PRO A 215 -5.90 16.87 -12.66
N GLU A 216 -5.41 17.26 -11.49
CA GLU A 216 -4.05 17.79 -11.33
C GLU A 216 -3.00 16.74 -11.65
N LEU A 217 -3.20 15.48 -11.19
CA LEU A 217 -2.29 14.38 -11.45
C LEU A 217 -2.27 14.04 -12.96
N LEU A 218 -3.42 13.93 -13.59
CA LEU A 218 -3.50 13.63 -15.02
C LEU A 218 -2.79 14.71 -15.84
N LYS A 219 -3.05 15.99 -15.54
CA LYS A 219 -2.35 17.12 -16.18
C LYS A 219 -0.84 17.09 -15.96
N LEU A 220 -0.38 16.70 -14.76
CA LEU A 220 1.04 16.54 -14.49
C LEU A 220 1.64 15.39 -15.30
N ALA A 221 0.92 14.28 -15.43
CA ALA A 221 1.38 13.08 -16.14
C ALA A 221 1.49 13.27 -17.68
N GLU A 222 0.77 14.22 -18.26
CA GLU A 222 0.89 14.61 -19.67
C GLU A 222 2.21 15.32 -19.99
N ASN A 223 2.86 15.90 -18.96
CA ASN A 223 4.09 16.68 -19.10
C ASN A 223 5.35 15.90 -18.67
N ILE A 224 5.23 14.63 -18.34
CA ILE A 224 6.28 13.72 -17.91
C ILE A 224 6.32 12.50 -18.86
#